data_428f4018746958d31f55f5d5c4d734c0
#
_entry.id   428f4018746958d31f55f5d5c4d734c0
#
_cell.length_a   1.000
_cell.length_b   1.000
_cell.length_c   1.000
_cell.angle_alpha   90.00
_cell.angle_beta   90.00
_cell.angle_gamma   90.00
#
_symmetry.space_group_name_H-M   'P 1'
#
loop_
_entity.id
_entity.type
_entity.pdbx_description
1 polymer ?
#
loop_
_entity_poly.entity_id
_entity_poly.type
_entity_poly.pdbx_seq_one_letter_code
_entity_poly.pdbx_strand_id
1 'polypeptide(L)'
;MRANLPLIATAAALTGLALGAGLRGSTVGAPLAALDSVAHAEETNTARRSTITPDLMSFADVAEQVTPAVVTVRSEKRVTQGDADDNIRQMPQGDDFFRFFGPQGGNQRQRGSGSGFLVDAKGTVLTNNHVVEGATKLTVRLQDGREFPGKVVGTDPKSDIAVVRIDATNLPFIKLGDDTKLRVGEWVLAIGSPFGEMLEHSVSAGIISAKGRANVGLADYEDFLQTDAAINPGNSGGPLVNLQGEVIGINTAIATRSGGYQGVGFAIPVSMVKDIMTDLMATGKVTRSWIGVSIQDVSPDLARGLKLDNTDGVVVSEVVRNSPASRGGLQEGDIILSMDGKPAESVAQFRNRVSRTKPGERVRLSLLRDGGKQTVDVRLEEKPEDQVAGRSRNRSGDAEPDGGGNLGLGFSNVTPALARQFNLNDAADGVVVTNVESGSAAEEAGVRPGDIVRGVNRKKVASVTELKSELKRSGSKEPVVLLVRREDRSFYVTLTPDS
;
A
#
# COMPACT_ATOMS: atom_id res chain seq x y z
N MET A 1 18.25 29.18 -48.39
CA MET A 1 18.37 28.03 -49.28
C MET A 1 17.22 27.07 -48.97
N ARG A 2 16.34 26.89 -49.93
CA ARG A 2 15.16 26.03 -49.88
C ARG A 2 15.59 24.60 -50.23
N ALA A 3 15.04 23.60 -49.56
CA ALA A 3 14.97 22.24 -50.10
C ALA A 3 13.70 21.54 -49.59
N ASN A 4 12.95 21.03 -50.57
CA ASN A 4 11.59 20.51 -50.54
C ASN A 4 11.52 19.07 -50.05
N LEU A 5 10.40 18.73 -49.42
CA LEU A 5 9.86 17.35 -49.25
C LEU A 5 9.33 16.82 -50.58
N PRO A 6 9.19 15.52 -50.74
CA PRO A 6 7.96 15.00 -51.37
C PRO A 6 7.11 14.07 -50.52
N LEU A 7 5.81 14.32 -50.61
CA LEU A 7 4.69 13.44 -50.28
C LEU A 7 4.71 12.19 -51.18
N ILE A 8 4.45 11.02 -50.61
CA ILE A 8 4.02 9.84 -51.38
C ILE A 8 2.68 9.36 -50.76
N ALA A 9 1.64 9.57 -51.57
CA ALA A 9 0.33 8.97 -51.39
C ALA A 9 0.25 7.70 -52.23
N THR A 10 -0.14 6.56 -51.65
CA THR A 10 -0.46 5.34 -52.41
C THR A 10 -1.93 4.99 -52.17
N ALA A 11 -2.71 5.15 -53.25
CA ALA A 11 -4.08 4.64 -53.37
C ALA A 11 -4.04 3.18 -53.82
N ALA A 12 -4.84 2.33 -53.20
CA ALA A 12 -5.09 0.96 -53.68
C ALA A 12 -6.49 0.89 -54.24
N ALA A 13 -6.57 0.57 -55.54
CA ALA A 13 -7.80 0.39 -56.29
C ALA A 13 -8.28 -1.06 -56.23
N LEU A 14 -9.59 -1.21 -56.05
CA LEU A 14 -10.33 -2.46 -56.27
C LEU A 14 -10.45 -2.74 -57.78
N THR A 15 -10.22 -3.98 -58.18
CA THR A 15 -10.71 -4.51 -59.45
C THR A 15 -11.30 -5.91 -59.24
N GLY A 16 -12.59 -6.03 -59.46
CA GLY A 16 -13.27 -7.28 -59.61
C GLY A 16 -13.15 -7.78 -61.04
N LEU A 17 -13.04 -9.08 -61.23
CA LEU A 17 -13.25 -9.71 -62.52
C LEU A 17 -14.08 -11.00 -62.30
N ALA A 18 -15.26 -11.01 -62.91
CA ALA A 18 -16.09 -12.19 -63.08
C ALA A 18 -15.70 -12.86 -64.39
N LEU A 19 -15.51 -14.15 -64.39
CA LEU A 19 -15.52 -14.98 -65.60
C LEU A 19 -16.24 -16.28 -65.31
N GLY A 20 -17.37 -16.45 -65.94
CA GLY A 20 -18.13 -17.66 -65.99
C GLY A 20 -17.69 -18.55 -67.14
N ALA A 21 -17.71 -19.83 -66.91
CA ALA A 21 -17.90 -20.83 -67.99
C ALA A 21 -18.40 -22.15 -67.36
N GLY A 22 -19.50 -22.58 -67.83
CA GLY A 22 -20.20 -23.77 -67.35
C GLY A 22 -19.60 -25.08 -67.85
N LEU A 23 -19.98 -26.14 -67.14
CA LEU A 23 -20.07 -27.49 -67.74
C LEU A 23 -21.10 -28.32 -66.92
N ARG A 24 -21.81 -29.13 -67.71
CA ARG A 24 -23.00 -29.91 -67.36
C ARG A 24 -22.73 -31.09 -66.45
N GLY A 25 -23.70 -31.42 -65.60
CA GLY A 25 -24.23 -32.76 -65.47
C GLY A 25 -23.63 -33.68 -64.41
N SER A 26 -24.39 -33.87 -63.34
CA SER A 26 -24.82 -35.22 -62.90
C SER A 26 -25.63 -35.10 -61.61
N THR A 27 -26.85 -35.58 -61.67
CA THR A 27 -27.78 -35.75 -60.57
C THR A 27 -27.31 -36.87 -59.65
N VAL A 28 -27.07 -36.56 -58.35
CA VAL A 28 -27.21 -37.51 -57.28
C VAL A 28 -27.89 -36.79 -56.12
N GLY A 29 -29.08 -37.25 -55.78
CA GLY A 29 -29.84 -36.68 -54.65
C GLY A 29 -29.17 -37.00 -53.32
N ALA A 30 -29.07 -35.99 -52.51
CA ALA A 30 -28.81 -36.10 -51.08
C ALA A 30 -29.98 -35.49 -50.30
N PRO A 31 -30.40 -36.09 -49.20
CA PRO A 31 -31.70 -35.76 -48.59
C PRO A 31 -31.62 -34.43 -47.85
N LEU A 32 -32.70 -33.69 -47.99
CA LEU A 32 -33.04 -32.46 -47.23
C LEU A 32 -33.35 -32.79 -45.75
N ALA A 33 -32.36 -33.22 -45.00
CA ALA A 33 -32.52 -33.48 -43.55
C ALA A 33 -31.58 -32.66 -42.66
N ALA A 34 -30.79 -31.72 -43.22
CA ALA A 34 -29.79 -30.97 -42.47
C ALA A 34 -30.09 -29.50 -42.26
N LEU A 35 -31.28 -29.00 -42.63
CA LEU A 35 -31.65 -27.60 -42.45
C LEU A 35 -32.61 -27.34 -41.28
N ASP A 36 -33.17 -28.36 -40.64
CA ASP A 36 -34.03 -28.18 -39.46
C ASP A 36 -33.27 -28.08 -38.12
N SER A 37 -31.94 -28.33 -38.09
CA SER A 37 -31.17 -28.25 -36.83
C SER A 37 -30.59 -26.86 -36.52
N VAL A 38 -30.66 -25.91 -37.44
CA VAL A 38 -30.16 -24.54 -37.22
C VAL A 38 -31.22 -23.64 -36.64
N ALA A 39 -32.52 -23.94 -36.89
CA ALA A 39 -33.62 -23.12 -36.36
C ALA A 39 -33.95 -23.36 -34.89
N HIS A 40 -33.49 -24.48 -34.28
CA HIS A 40 -33.72 -24.77 -32.85
C HIS A 40 -32.62 -24.28 -31.91
N ALA A 41 -31.48 -23.75 -32.43
CA ALA A 41 -30.43 -23.14 -31.61
C ALA A 41 -30.67 -21.67 -31.24
N GLU A 42 -31.59 -20.99 -31.93
CA GLU A 42 -31.95 -19.60 -31.65
C GLU A 42 -33.00 -19.42 -30.53
N GLU A 43 -33.86 -20.43 -30.31
CA GLU A 43 -34.90 -20.29 -29.25
C GLU A 43 -34.40 -20.59 -27.82
N THR A 44 -33.24 -21.26 -27.66
CA THR A 44 -32.68 -21.53 -26.34
C THR A 44 -31.77 -20.42 -25.83
N ASN A 45 -31.41 -19.43 -26.65
CA ASN A 45 -30.54 -18.33 -26.25
C ASN A 45 -31.31 -17.07 -25.81
N THR A 46 -32.64 -17.03 -25.97
CA THR A 46 -33.48 -15.93 -25.48
C THR A 46 -33.89 -16.07 -24.01
N ALA A 47 -33.71 -17.27 -23.40
CA ALA A 47 -34.05 -17.49 -22.00
C ALA A 47 -32.93 -17.20 -21.01
N ARG A 48 -31.74 -16.76 -21.47
CA ARG A 48 -30.64 -16.29 -20.63
C ARG A 48 -30.41 -14.78 -20.66
N ARG A 49 -31.32 -14.04 -21.30
CA ARG A 49 -31.38 -12.58 -21.13
C ARG A 49 -32.33 -12.26 -20.01
N SER A 50 -31.72 -11.74 -18.97
CA SER A 50 -32.33 -10.98 -17.87
C SER A 50 -32.69 -11.79 -16.63
N THR A 51 -31.71 -11.90 -15.77
CA THR A 51 -31.89 -11.36 -14.43
C THR A 51 -30.88 -10.27 -14.24
N ILE A 52 -30.96 -9.20 -15.03
CA ILE A 52 -30.50 -7.90 -14.58
C ILE A 52 -31.57 -7.54 -13.53
N THR A 53 -31.17 -7.72 -12.26
CA THR A 53 -31.95 -7.28 -11.13
C THR A 53 -32.32 -5.81 -11.33
N PRO A 54 -33.61 -5.41 -11.09
CA PRO A 54 -34.09 -4.05 -11.36
C PRO A 54 -33.49 -2.94 -10.50
N ASP A 55 -32.43 -3.20 -9.74
CA ASP A 55 -31.84 -2.30 -8.72
C ASP A 55 -30.44 -1.74 -9.02
N LEU A 56 -29.90 -1.93 -10.21
CA LEU A 56 -28.63 -1.28 -10.58
C LEU A 56 -28.94 0.11 -11.15
N MET A 57 -28.68 1.15 -10.36
CA MET A 57 -28.71 2.54 -10.83
C MET A 57 -27.69 2.73 -11.96
N SER A 58 -28.00 3.60 -12.91
CA SER A 58 -27.00 4.02 -13.90
C SER A 58 -25.91 4.86 -13.23
N PHE A 59 -24.76 5.00 -13.87
CA PHE A 59 -23.70 5.89 -13.34
C PHE A 59 -24.19 7.32 -13.15
N ALA A 60 -25.11 7.79 -14.01
CA ALA A 60 -25.72 9.11 -13.89
C ALA A 60 -26.60 9.22 -12.65
N ASP A 61 -27.45 8.21 -12.37
CA ASP A 61 -28.34 8.20 -11.20
C ASP A 61 -27.50 8.17 -9.90
N VAL A 62 -26.44 7.36 -9.86
CA VAL A 62 -25.51 7.32 -8.70
C VAL A 62 -24.83 8.67 -8.51
N ALA A 63 -24.33 9.28 -9.60
CA ALA A 63 -23.69 10.60 -9.54
C ALA A 63 -24.67 11.67 -9.04
N GLU A 64 -25.90 11.71 -9.56
CA GLU A 64 -26.94 12.66 -9.14
C GLU A 64 -27.29 12.52 -7.65
N GLN A 65 -27.38 11.29 -7.15
CA GLN A 65 -27.66 11.00 -5.75
C GLN A 65 -26.52 11.41 -4.81
N VAL A 66 -25.26 11.19 -5.21
CA VAL A 66 -24.10 11.28 -4.32
C VAL A 66 -23.46 12.66 -4.36
N THR A 67 -23.37 13.31 -5.52
CA THR A 67 -22.66 14.58 -5.72
C THR A 67 -23.09 15.71 -4.77
N PRO A 68 -24.38 15.85 -4.40
CA PRO A 68 -24.79 16.91 -3.46
C PRO A 68 -24.10 16.85 -2.10
N ALA A 69 -23.63 15.67 -1.68
CA ALA A 69 -22.94 15.50 -0.41
C ALA A 69 -21.41 15.57 -0.55
N VAL A 70 -20.86 15.67 -1.77
CA VAL A 70 -19.44 15.88 -2.00
C VAL A 70 -19.12 17.36 -1.88
N VAL A 71 -18.04 17.69 -1.20
CA VAL A 71 -17.65 19.06 -0.88
C VAL A 71 -16.24 19.36 -1.34
N THR A 72 -15.96 20.62 -1.65
CA THR A 72 -14.60 21.13 -1.85
C THR A 72 -14.04 21.60 -0.51
N VAL A 73 -12.87 21.09 -0.14
CA VAL A 73 -12.15 21.51 1.08
C VAL A 73 -10.97 22.38 0.68
N ARG A 74 -11.00 23.64 1.09
CA ARG A 74 -9.91 24.61 0.87
C ARG A 74 -9.15 24.85 2.15
N SER A 75 -7.83 24.74 2.09
CA SER A 75 -6.93 24.98 3.22
C SER A 75 -6.02 26.18 2.93
N GLU A 76 -5.85 27.07 3.91
CA GLU A 76 -4.85 28.15 3.88
C GLU A 76 -3.78 27.82 4.92
N LYS A 77 -2.51 27.74 4.51
CA LYS A 77 -1.34 27.52 5.37
C LYS A 77 -0.53 28.81 5.46
N ARG A 78 0.08 29.05 6.62
CA ARG A 78 1.05 30.16 6.81
C ARG A 78 2.45 29.54 6.70
N VAL A 79 3.20 29.88 5.66
CA VAL A 79 4.59 29.45 5.51
C VAL A 79 5.48 30.48 6.18
N THR A 80 6.25 30.08 7.20
CA THR A 80 7.35 30.87 7.75
C THR A 80 8.63 30.54 6.99
N GLN A 81 9.54 31.52 6.85
CA GLN A 81 10.75 31.41 6.03
C GLN A 81 11.73 30.27 6.43
N GLY A 82 11.53 29.65 7.60
CA GLY A 82 12.33 28.50 8.07
C GLY A 82 11.81 27.14 7.60
N ASP A 83 10.51 27.04 7.27
CA ASP A 83 9.87 25.76 6.97
C ASP A 83 10.07 25.29 5.51
N ALA A 84 10.45 26.20 4.62
CA ALA A 84 10.60 25.89 3.19
C ALA A 84 11.83 25.02 2.88
N ASP A 85 12.94 25.20 3.62
CA ASP A 85 14.19 24.46 3.39
C ASP A 85 14.20 23.07 4.06
N ASP A 86 13.51 22.92 5.20
CA ASP A 86 13.45 21.65 5.93
C ASP A 86 12.44 20.67 5.32
N ASN A 87 11.33 21.13 4.76
CA ASN A 87 10.35 20.28 4.09
C ASN A 87 10.87 19.66 2.77
N ILE A 88 11.72 20.38 2.01
CA ILE A 88 12.30 19.85 0.75
C ILE A 88 13.35 18.77 1.05
N ARG A 89 14.00 18.81 2.23
CA ARG A 89 15.05 17.84 2.62
C ARG A 89 14.53 16.58 3.28
N GLN A 90 13.28 16.54 3.74
CA GLN A 90 12.70 15.41 4.50
C GLN A 90 11.73 14.54 3.70
N MET A 91 11.39 14.89 2.45
CA MET A 91 10.52 14.06 1.62
C MET A 91 11.28 12.84 1.08
N PRO A 92 10.74 11.61 1.22
CA PRO A 92 11.29 10.42 0.59
C PRO A 92 11.37 10.58 -0.93
N GLN A 93 12.41 10.02 -1.55
CA GLN A 93 12.58 10.01 -3.01
C GLN A 93 11.52 9.06 -3.63
N GLY A 94 10.34 9.58 -3.93
CA GLY A 94 9.20 8.83 -4.48
C GLY A 94 7.91 9.65 -4.51
N ASP A 95 7.87 10.77 -3.77
CA ASP A 95 6.66 11.56 -3.57
C ASP A 95 6.47 12.67 -4.64
N ASP A 96 6.65 12.36 -5.92
CA ASP A 96 6.35 13.34 -6.98
C ASP A 96 4.87 13.76 -7.02
N PHE A 97 3.97 12.92 -6.49
CA PHE A 97 2.56 13.25 -6.35
C PHE A 97 2.32 14.38 -5.34
N PHE A 98 2.97 14.33 -4.17
CA PHE A 98 2.88 15.41 -3.16
C PHE A 98 3.67 16.66 -3.56
N ARG A 99 4.70 16.55 -4.39
CA ARG A 99 5.41 17.69 -4.99
C ARG A 99 4.53 18.53 -5.91
N PHE A 100 3.55 17.91 -6.57
CA PHE A 100 2.63 18.65 -7.44
C PHE A 100 1.66 19.52 -6.65
N PHE A 101 1.37 19.16 -5.39
CA PHE A 101 0.58 19.98 -4.45
C PHE A 101 1.44 20.91 -3.58
N GLY A 102 2.77 20.84 -3.71
CA GLY A 102 3.72 21.67 -2.99
C GLY A 102 3.74 23.13 -3.49
N PRO A 103 4.38 24.02 -2.71
CA PRO A 103 4.34 25.45 -2.97
C PRO A 103 5.05 25.85 -4.25
N GLN A 104 4.33 26.43 -5.18
CA GLN A 104 4.92 27.22 -6.26
C GLN A 104 5.08 28.67 -5.77
N GLY A 105 6.29 28.97 -5.25
CA GLY A 105 6.83 30.34 -5.20
C GLY A 105 6.39 31.25 -4.06
N GLY A 106 7.37 31.71 -3.29
CA GLY A 106 7.44 33.04 -2.64
C GLY A 106 6.50 33.30 -1.45
N ASN A 107 7.09 33.80 -0.41
CA ASN A 107 6.54 34.44 0.81
C ASN A 107 5.08 34.90 0.76
N GLN A 108 4.10 34.00 0.74
CA GLN A 108 2.67 34.31 0.91
C GLN A 108 1.87 33.05 1.30
N ARG A 109 0.65 33.26 1.81
CA ARG A 109 -0.30 32.23 2.21
C ARG A 109 -0.42 31.14 1.14
N GLN A 110 -0.03 29.96 1.48
CA GLN A 110 -0.18 28.79 0.62
C GLN A 110 -1.63 28.32 0.69
N ARG A 111 -2.27 28.14 -0.47
CA ARG A 111 -3.62 27.60 -0.59
C ARG A 111 -3.57 26.19 -1.14
N GLY A 112 -4.17 25.25 -0.40
CA GLY A 112 -4.43 23.90 -0.85
C GLY A 112 -5.92 23.71 -1.14
N SER A 113 -6.23 22.78 -2.05
CA SER A 113 -7.61 22.37 -2.34
C SER A 113 -7.68 20.86 -2.51
N GLY A 114 -8.70 20.24 -1.95
CA GLY A 114 -9.04 18.83 -2.11
C GLY A 114 -10.54 18.63 -1.99
N SER A 115 -10.95 17.41 -1.93
CA SER A 115 -12.34 17.00 -1.77
C SER A 115 -12.64 16.49 -0.37
N GLY A 116 -13.90 16.41 -0.04
CA GLY A 116 -14.44 15.72 1.12
C GLY A 116 -15.87 15.29 0.83
N PHE A 117 -16.50 14.64 1.79
CA PHE A 117 -17.92 14.30 1.69
C PHE A 117 -18.59 14.29 3.06
N LEU A 118 -19.86 14.64 3.09
CA LEU A 118 -20.70 14.66 4.28
C LEU A 118 -21.18 13.23 4.59
N VAL A 119 -21.05 12.82 5.84
CA VAL A 119 -21.48 11.50 6.34
C VAL A 119 -22.68 11.56 7.27
N ASP A 120 -23.10 12.78 7.65
CA ASP A 120 -24.32 13.04 8.40
C ASP A 120 -24.92 14.40 8.05
N ALA A 121 -26.19 14.58 8.40
CA ALA A 121 -26.92 15.85 8.20
C ALA A 121 -26.50 16.98 9.14
N LYS A 122 -25.57 16.71 10.08
CA LYS A 122 -25.09 17.66 11.10
C LYS A 122 -23.74 18.29 10.73
N GLY A 123 -23.21 18.02 9.54
CA GLY A 123 -22.00 18.64 9.03
C GLY A 123 -20.69 17.94 9.39
N THR A 124 -20.71 16.62 9.58
CA THR A 124 -19.49 15.83 9.65
C THR A 124 -18.97 15.54 8.25
N VAL A 125 -17.77 16.00 7.95
CA VAL A 125 -17.06 15.82 6.67
C VAL A 125 -15.87 14.89 6.88
N LEU A 126 -15.74 13.90 6.01
CA LEU A 126 -14.54 13.08 5.86
C LEU A 126 -13.69 13.61 4.70
N THR A 127 -12.38 13.59 4.89
CA THR A 127 -11.37 13.95 3.88
C THR A 127 -10.03 13.30 4.21
N ASN A 128 -9.00 13.53 3.39
CA ASN A 128 -7.64 13.10 3.72
C ASN A 128 -6.96 14.06 4.72
N ASN A 129 -6.03 13.51 5.52
CA ASN A 129 -5.22 14.33 6.42
C ASN A 129 -4.38 15.36 5.65
N HIS A 130 -3.71 14.95 4.57
CA HIS A 130 -2.84 15.86 3.80
C HIS A 130 -3.58 17.08 3.22
N VAL A 131 -4.91 17.01 3.02
CA VAL A 131 -5.75 18.13 2.57
C VAL A 131 -5.87 19.21 3.65
N VAL A 132 -5.92 18.83 4.92
CA VAL A 132 -6.14 19.73 6.06
C VAL A 132 -4.90 19.97 6.92
N GLU A 133 -3.83 19.22 6.72
CA GLU A 133 -2.61 19.26 7.51
C GLU A 133 -1.98 20.65 7.49
N GLY A 134 -1.64 21.18 8.69
CA GLY A 134 -1.03 22.51 8.86
C GLY A 134 -1.92 23.68 8.43
N ALA A 135 -3.20 23.46 8.16
CA ALA A 135 -4.12 24.54 7.79
C ALA A 135 -4.39 25.48 8.97
N THR A 136 -4.19 26.78 8.75
CA THR A 136 -4.59 27.82 9.69
C THR A 136 -6.04 28.25 9.51
N LYS A 137 -6.60 28.00 8.31
CA LYS A 137 -8.00 28.24 7.97
C LYS A 137 -8.49 27.16 7.02
N LEU A 138 -9.68 26.63 7.30
CA LEU A 138 -10.40 25.70 6.42
C LEU A 138 -11.71 26.32 5.98
N THR A 139 -12.05 26.15 4.72
CA THR A 139 -13.35 26.50 4.15
C THR A 139 -13.89 25.27 3.41
N VAL A 140 -15.11 24.89 3.75
CA VAL A 140 -15.84 23.78 3.10
C VAL A 140 -16.92 24.40 2.23
N ARG A 141 -16.86 24.12 0.91
CA ARG A 141 -17.85 24.57 -0.06
C ARG A 141 -18.71 23.40 -0.52
N LEU A 142 -20.00 23.57 -0.44
CA LEU A 142 -21.02 22.63 -0.90
C LEU A 142 -21.28 22.80 -2.41
N GLN A 143 -21.90 21.78 -3.03
CA GLN A 143 -22.29 21.82 -4.44
C GLN A 143 -23.20 23.01 -4.79
N ASP A 144 -24.07 23.41 -3.88
CA ASP A 144 -24.99 24.55 -4.08
C ASP A 144 -24.32 25.92 -3.92
N GLY A 145 -22.99 25.94 -3.72
CA GLY A 145 -22.19 27.16 -3.60
C GLY A 145 -22.09 27.74 -2.19
N ARG A 146 -22.84 27.19 -1.19
CA ARG A 146 -22.68 27.63 0.21
C ARG A 146 -21.31 27.29 0.74
N GLU A 147 -20.70 28.23 1.47
CA GLU A 147 -19.39 28.06 2.10
C GLU A 147 -19.50 28.14 3.63
N PHE A 148 -18.79 27.25 4.30
CA PHE A 148 -18.76 27.18 5.75
C PHE A 148 -17.31 27.12 6.25
N PRO A 149 -17.02 27.79 7.39
CA PRO A 149 -15.76 27.55 8.09
C PRO A 149 -15.69 26.07 8.54
N GLY A 150 -14.62 25.38 8.20
CA GLY A 150 -14.35 24.03 8.66
C GLY A 150 -13.53 24.02 9.94
N LYS A 151 -13.90 23.17 10.91
CA LYS A 151 -13.12 22.91 12.12
C LYS A 151 -12.64 21.45 12.09
N VAL A 152 -11.32 21.26 12.18
CA VAL A 152 -10.75 19.91 12.32
C VAL A 152 -11.16 19.34 13.69
N VAL A 153 -11.85 18.20 13.68
CA VAL A 153 -12.23 17.42 14.87
C VAL A 153 -11.05 16.55 15.29
N GLY A 154 -10.40 15.91 14.34
CA GLY A 154 -9.21 15.11 14.55
C GLY A 154 -8.60 14.67 13.22
N THR A 155 -7.33 14.30 13.28
CA THR A 155 -6.58 13.80 12.13
C THR A 155 -5.79 12.56 12.48
N ASP A 156 -5.55 11.73 11.48
CA ASP A 156 -4.65 10.60 11.55
C ASP A 156 -3.67 10.60 10.37
N PRO A 157 -2.49 11.19 10.54
CA PRO A 157 -1.46 11.23 9.51
C PRO A 157 -1.00 9.83 9.07
N LYS A 158 -1.06 8.84 9.97
CA LYS A 158 -0.56 7.47 9.72
C LYS A 158 -1.43 6.65 8.76
N SER A 159 -2.69 7.02 8.58
CA SER A 159 -3.61 6.44 7.59
C SER A 159 -4.20 7.46 6.63
N ASP A 160 -3.75 8.72 6.71
CA ASP A 160 -4.16 9.84 5.86
C ASP A 160 -5.67 10.13 5.90
N ILE A 161 -6.28 10.13 7.10
CA ILE A 161 -7.70 10.43 7.32
C ILE A 161 -7.87 11.64 8.23
N ALA A 162 -8.84 12.50 7.91
CA ALA A 162 -9.26 13.61 8.73
C ALA A 162 -10.79 13.72 8.85
N VAL A 163 -11.25 14.16 10.01
CA VAL A 163 -12.64 14.51 10.28
C VAL A 163 -12.73 16.03 10.48
N VAL A 164 -13.60 16.67 9.69
CA VAL A 164 -13.87 18.09 9.76
C VAL A 164 -15.34 18.30 10.12
N ARG A 165 -15.65 19.32 10.90
CA ARG A 165 -17.00 19.73 11.27
C ARG A 165 -17.30 21.09 10.66
N ILE A 166 -18.48 21.22 10.06
CA ILE A 166 -19.08 22.52 9.69
C ILE A 166 -20.33 22.76 10.54
N ASP A 167 -20.61 24.01 10.82
CA ASP A 167 -21.79 24.41 11.60
C ASP A 167 -22.98 24.64 10.65
N ALA A 168 -23.64 23.55 10.28
CA ALA A 168 -24.80 23.54 9.40
C ALA A 168 -25.66 22.32 9.68
N THR A 169 -26.96 22.40 9.33
CA THR A 169 -27.94 21.33 9.52
C THR A 169 -28.72 21.07 8.23
N ASN A 170 -29.41 19.93 8.19
CA ASN A 170 -30.20 19.52 7.02
C ASN A 170 -29.38 19.42 5.74
N LEU A 171 -28.16 18.90 5.89
CA LEU A 171 -27.24 18.70 4.79
C LEU A 171 -27.47 17.37 4.10
N PRO A 172 -27.23 17.28 2.78
CA PRO A 172 -27.14 16.00 2.10
C PRO A 172 -25.96 15.22 2.65
N PHE A 173 -26.07 13.90 2.72
CA PHE A 173 -24.98 13.03 3.19
C PHE A 173 -25.00 11.69 2.46
N ILE A 174 -23.85 10.99 2.44
CA ILE A 174 -23.66 9.69 1.81
C ILE A 174 -23.51 8.62 2.89
N LYS A 175 -24.13 7.47 2.67
CA LYS A 175 -23.97 6.31 3.55
C LYS A 175 -22.60 5.67 3.37
N LEU A 176 -21.98 5.26 4.49
CA LEU A 176 -20.78 4.44 4.48
C LEU A 176 -21.17 2.97 4.25
N GLY A 177 -20.72 2.39 3.14
CA GLY A 177 -20.97 1.01 2.72
C GLY A 177 -20.12 -0.03 3.45
N ASP A 178 -19.86 -1.16 2.79
CA ASP A 178 -19.10 -2.30 3.34
C ASP A 178 -18.13 -2.82 2.28
N ASP A 179 -16.84 -2.44 2.39
CA ASP A 179 -15.77 -2.87 1.48
C ASP A 179 -15.34 -4.33 1.70
N THR A 180 -15.73 -4.97 2.80
CA THR A 180 -15.36 -6.37 3.08
C THR A 180 -16.00 -7.33 2.08
N LYS A 181 -17.19 -7.01 1.60
CA LYS A 181 -17.95 -7.79 0.60
C LYS A 181 -17.59 -7.45 -0.84
N LEU A 182 -16.82 -6.39 -1.04
CA LEU A 182 -16.44 -5.89 -2.35
C LEU A 182 -15.57 -6.91 -3.09
N ARG A 183 -15.85 -7.12 -4.37
CA ARG A 183 -15.09 -8.04 -5.24
C ARG A 183 -14.29 -7.26 -6.28
N VAL A 184 -13.14 -7.79 -6.65
CA VAL A 184 -12.39 -7.30 -7.81
C VAL A 184 -13.25 -7.43 -9.06
N GLY A 185 -13.29 -6.37 -9.89
CA GLY A 185 -14.11 -6.27 -11.08
C GLY A 185 -15.46 -5.55 -10.87
N GLU A 186 -15.84 -5.21 -9.63
CA GLU A 186 -17.06 -4.43 -9.38
C GLU A 186 -16.90 -2.96 -9.78
N TRP A 187 -17.92 -2.39 -10.41
CA TRP A 187 -17.96 -1.01 -10.83
C TRP A 187 -17.96 -0.05 -9.66
N VAL A 188 -17.22 1.04 -9.82
CA VAL A 188 -17.12 2.11 -8.83
C VAL A 188 -17.05 3.48 -9.50
N LEU A 189 -17.48 4.53 -8.78
CA LEU A 189 -17.33 5.91 -9.19
C LEU A 189 -16.44 6.64 -8.21
N ALA A 190 -15.42 7.32 -8.71
CA ALA A 190 -14.62 8.26 -7.94
C ALA A 190 -15.15 9.67 -8.20
N ILE A 191 -15.48 10.38 -7.12
CA ILE A 191 -16.11 11.71 -7.18
C ILE A 191 -15.22 12.70 -6.43
N GLY A 192 -15.08 13.91 -6.96
CA GLY A 192 -14.29 14.95 -6.33
C GLY A 192 -14.33 16.26 -7.09
N SER A 193 -13.51 17.22 -6.64
CA SER A 193 -13.38 18.55 -7.22
C SER A 193 -11.93 18.76 -7.71
N PRO A 194 -11.51 18.08 -8.81
CA PRO A 194 -10.17 18.22 -9.33
C PRO A 194 -9.92 19.66 -9.83
N PHE A 195 -8.69 20.17 -9.62
CA PHE A 195 -8.27 21.49 -10.08
C PHE A 195 -9.08 22.68 -9.52
N GLY A 196 -9.75 22.50 -8.37
CA GLY A 196 -10.50 23.57 -7.70
C GLY A 196 -11.78 23.98 -8.44
N GLU A 197 -12.05 25.28 -8.52
CA GLU A 197 -13.32 25.83 -9.04
C GLU A 197 -13.61 25.52 -10.51
N MET A 198 -12.60 25.17 -11.30
CA MET A 198 -12.79 24.95 -12.76
C MET A 198 -13.44 23.60 -13.09
N LEU A 199 -13.23 22.57 -12.24
CA LEU A 199 -13.71 21.21 -12.48
C LEU A 199 -14.37 20.60 -11.23
N GLU A 200 -15.14 21.43 -10.49
CA GLU A 200 -15.89 20.96 -9.31
C GLU A 200 -16.83 19.82 -9.68
N HIS A 201 -16.97 18.85 -8.76
CA HIS A 201 -17.88 17.70 -8.86
C HIS A 201 -17.67 16.79 -10.09
N SER A 202 -16.39 16.59 -10.48
CA SER A 202 -16.05 15.64 -11.53
C SER A 202 -16.29 14.20 -11.05
N VAL A 203 -16.84 13.38 -11.94
CA VAL A 203 -17.12 11.97 -11.73
C VAL A 203 -16.31 11.16 -12.75
N SER A 204 -15.61 10.13 -12.28
CA SER A 204 -14.97 9.13 -13.13
C SER A 204 -15.44 7.74 -12.72
N ALA A 205 -15.59 6.85 -13.71
CA ALA A 205 -16.00 5.46 -13.50
C ALA A 205 -14.85 4.51 -13.78
N GLY A 206 -14.82 3.40 -13.06
CA GLY A 206 -13.87 2.32 -13.22
C GLY A 206 -14.29 1.11 -12.39
N ILE A 207 -13.39 0.21 -12.16
CA ILE A 207 -13.62 -1.00 -11.36
C ILE A 207 -12.66 -1.06 -10.15
N ILE A 208 -12.97 -1.91 -9.21
CA ILE A 208 -11.98 -2.37 -8.23
C ILE A 208 -11.00 -3.30 -8.93
N SER A 209 -9.77 -2.83 -9.12
CA SER A 209 -8.70 -3.59 -9.78
C SER A 209 -8.00 -4.55 -8.83
N ALA A 210 -7.91 -4.20 -7.53
CA ALA A 210 -7.36 -5.05 -6.47
C ALA A 210 -7.78 -4.56 -5.08
N LYS A 211 -7.56 -5.40 -4.05
CA LYS A 211 -7.77 -5.08 -2.64
C LYS A 211 -6.50 -5.38 -1.85
N GLY A 212 -6.34 -4.76 -0.68
CA GLY A 212 -5.24 -5.06 0.22
C GLY A 212 -3.88 -4.58 -0.28
N ARG A 213 -3.84 -3.52 -1.11
CA ARG A 213 -2.57 -2.96 -1.57
C ARG A 213 -1.85 -2.27 -0.42
N ALA A 214 -0.63 -2.72 -0.18
CA ALA A 214 0.25 -2.22 0.87
C ALA A 214 1.68 -2.08 0.34
N ASN A 215 2.55 -1.47 1.12
CA ASN A 215 3.94 -1.15 0.74
C ASN A 215 4.01 -0.22 -0.51
N VAL A 216 2.97 0.59 -0.69
CA VAL A 216 2.92 1.63 -1.72
C VAL A 216 3.76 2.85 -1.29
N GLY A 217 3.93 3.05 0.02
CA GLY A 217 4.73 4.12 0.61
C GLY A 217 3.97 5.43 0.81
N LEU A 218 2.63 5.38 0.82
CA LEU A 218 1.75 6.55 0.95
C LEU A 218 1.33 6.82 2.39
N ALA A 219 1.29 5.78 3.24
CA ALA A 219 0.91 5.87 4.64
C ALA A 219 1.57 4.78 5.49
N ASP A 220 1.62 4.96 6.81
CA ASP A 220 2.15 3.92 7.71
C ASP A 220 1.26 2.68 7.76
N TYR A 221 -0.06 2.87 7.67
CA TYR A 221 -1.06 1.80 7.69
C TYR A 221 -1.81 1.77 6.36
N GLU A 222 -1.37 0.89 5.49
CA GLU A 222 -1.87 0.74 4.13
C GLU A 222 -2.69 -0.54 3.97
N ASP A 223 -3.85 -0.43 3.35
CA ASP A 223 -4.76 -1.54 2.97
C ASP A 223 -5.60 -1.10 1.77
N PHE A 224 -4.96 -0.39 0.80
CA PHE A 224 -5.70 0.34 -0.22
C PHE A 224 -6.54 -0.56 -1.13
N LEU A 225 -7.70 -0.03 -1.52
CA LEU A 225 -8.42 -0.45 -2.71
C LEU A 225 -7.72 0.16 -3.92
N GLN A 226 -7.41 -0.66 -4.92
CA GLN A 226 -6.91 -0.19 -6.21
C GLN A 226 -8.06 -0.07 -7.20
N THR A 227 -8.10 1.03 -7.97
CA THR A 227 -9.10 1.27 -9.01
C THR A 227 -8.47 1.86 -10.26
N ASP A 228 -9.09 1.63 -11.41
CA ASP A 228 -8.82 2.31 -12.66
C ASP A 228 -9.82 3.45 -12.96
N ALA A 229 -10.71 3.78 -12.01
CA ALA A 229 -11.40 5.06 -12.04
C ALA A 229 -10.36 6.19 -11.97
N ALA A 230 -10.45 7.17 -12.86
CA ALA A 230 -9.45 8.23 -12.96
C ALA A 230 -9.42 9.10 -11.69
N ILE A 231 -8.34 9.01 -10.95
CA ILE A 231 -8.03 9.87 -9.80
C ILE A 231 -7.04 10.94 -10.30
N ASN A 232 -7.35 12.20 -10.03
CA ASN A 232 -6.50 13.34 -10.36
C ASN A 232 -6.37 14.26 -9.15
N PRO A 233 -5.34 15.14 -9.13
CA PRO A 233 -5.21 16.17 -8.10
C PRO A 233 -6.51 16.93 -7.87
N GLY A 234 -7.01 16.90 -6.60
CA GLY A 234 -8.30 17.46 -6.18
C GLY A 234 -9.39 16.42 -5.91
N ASN A 235 -9.32 15.20 -6.47
CA ASN A 235 -10.21 14.11 -6.05
C ASN A 235 -9.82 13.52 -4.68
N SER A 236 -8.60 13.78 -4.21
CA SER A 236 -8.14 13.33 -2.89
C SER A 236 -9.06 13.83 -1.80
N GLY A 237 -9.49 12.94 -0.90
CA GLY A 237 -10.47 13.16 0.14
C GLY A 237 -11.92 12.97 -0.29
N GLY A 238 -12.20 12.88 -1.59
CA GLY A 238 -13.53 12.57 -2.13
C GLY A 238 -13.89 11.09 -2.00
N PRO A 239 -15.18 10.73 -2.14
CA PRO A 239 -15.63 9.35 -2.00
C PRO A 239 -15.34 8.51 -3.24
N LEU A 240 -14.98 7.24 -3.02
CA LEU A 240 -15.15 6.14 -3.98
C LEU A 240 -16.44 5.43 -3.61
N VAL A 241 -17.39 5.34 -4.54
CA VAL A 241 -18.72 4.78 -4.28
C VAL A 241 -19.04 3.58 -5.15
N ASN A 242 -19.86 2.66 -4.63
CA ASN A 242 -20.40 1.54 -5.39
C ASN A 242 -21.65 1.98 -6.19
N LEU A 243 -22.24 1.07 -6.99
CA LEU A 243 -23.44 1.34 -7.78
C LEU A 243 -24.73 1.48 -6.94
N GLN A 244 -24.67 1.26 -5.64
CA GLN A 244 -25.75 1.55 -4.69
C GLN A 244 -25.65 2.96 -4.11
N GLY A 245 -24.65 3.76 -4.53
CA GLY A 245 -24.40 5.11 -4.01
C GLY A 245 -23.81 5.11 -2.59
N GLU A 246 -23.20 4.00 -2.15
CA GLU A 246 -22.57 3.91 -0.84
C GLU A 246 -21.06 4.08 -0.94
N VAL A 247 -20.45 4.79 0.02
CA VAL A 247 -18.99 4.98 0.08
C VAL A 247 -18.32 3.66 0.44
N ILE A 248 -17.40 3.21 -0.40
CA ILE A 248 -16.54 2.04 -0.18
C ILE A 248 -15.09 2.42 0.11
N GLY A 249 -14.71 3.67 -0.13
CA GLY A 249 -13.37 4.18 0.18
C GLY A 249 -13.27 5.70 0.06
N ILE A 250 -12.11 6.25 0.47
CA ILE A 250 -11.71 7.64 0.27
C ILE A 250 -10.60 7.68 -0.78
N ASN A 251 -10.82 8.38 -1.90
CA ASN A 251 -9.79 8.60 -2.92
C ASN A 251 -8.59 9.30 -2.28
N THR A 252 -7.37 8.78 -2.48
CA THR A 252 -6.21 9.37 -1.80
C THR A 252 -5.04 9.68 -2.73
N ALA A 253 -4.63 8.75 -3.61
CA ALA A 253 -3.44 8.90 -4.41
C ALA A 253 -3.49 8.11 -5.72
N ILE A 254 -2.48 8.33 -6.57
CA ILE A 254 -2.24 7.56 -7.79
C ILE A 254 -0.82 6.99 -7.80
N ALA A 255 -0.63 5.83 -8.44
CA ALA A 255 0.71 5.39 -8.81
C ALA A 255 1.10 6.09 -10.12
N THR A 256 2.14 6.91 -10.09
CA THR A 256 2.55 7.68 -11.26
C THR A 256 4.05 7.91 -11.29
N ARG A 257 4.63 8.00 -12.50
CA ARG A 257 6.01 8.43 -12.73
C ARG A 257 6.10 9.84 -13.28
N SER A 258 5.00 10.37 -13.81
CA SER A 258 4.91 11.66 -14.48
C SER A 258 4.09 12.71 -13.73
N GLY A 259 3.50 12.34 -12.56
CA GLY A 259 2.59 13.19 -11.80
C GLY A 259 1.12 13.14 -12.27
N GLY A 260 0.83 12.56 -13.43
CA GLY A 260 -0.54 12.37 -13.96
C GLY A 260 -1.07 10.96 -13.78
N TYR A 261 -2.37 10.78 -13.88
CA TYR A 261 -3.04 9.48 -13.81
C TYR A 261 -2.56 8.53 -14.94
N GLN A 262 -2.20 7.29 -14.57
CA GLN A 262 -1.68 6.25 -15.46
C GLN A 262 -2.43 4.91 -15.31
N GLY A 263 -3.71 4.94 -14.99
CA GLY A 263 -4.55 3.75 -14.88
C GLY A 263 -4.52 3.07 -13.50
N VAL A 264 -3.84 3.66 -12.51
CA VAL A 264 -3.77 3.10 -11.15
C VAL A 264 -4.04 4.19 -10.12
N GLY A 265 -5.21 4.09 -9.48
CA GLY A 265 -5.62 4.92 -8.37
C GLY A 265 -5.76 4.08 -7.09
N PHE A 266 -5.64 4.74 -5.95
CA PHE A 266 -5.76 4.16 -4.61
C PHE A 266 -6.82 4.89 -3.79
N ALA A 267 -7.61 4.10 -3.04
CA ALA A 267 -8.56 4.60 -2.07
C ALA A 267 -8.40 3.87 -0.72
N ILE A 268 -8.57 4.61 0.37
CA ILE A 268 -8.57 4.06 1.73
C ILE A 268 -9.90 3.34 1.96
N PRO A 269 -9.93 2.05 2.37
CA PRO A 269 -11.15 1.29 2.55
C PRO A 269 -12.09 1.89 3.60
N VAL A 270 -13.39 1.84 3.37
CA VAL A 270 -14.38 2.42 4.30
C VAL A 270 -14.41 1.72 5.66
N SER A 271 -14.05 0.44 5.75
CA SER A 271 -13.89 -0.26 7.04
C SER A 271 -12.84 0.40 7.91
N MET A 272 -11.67 0.76 7.34
CA MET A 272 -10.63 1.53 8.04
C MET A 272 -11.13 2.92 8.43
N VAL A 273 -11.83 3.59 7.52
CA VAL A 273 -12.38 4.94 7.76
C VAL A 273 -13.36 4.94 8.93
N LYS A 274 -14.25 3.95 9.05
CA LYS A 274 -15.23 3.84 10.14
C LYS A 274 -14.58 3.72 11.50
N ASP A 275 -13.55 2.87 11.62
CA ASP A 275 -12.81 2.65 12.87
C ASP A 275 -12.13 3.95 13.30
N ILE A 276 -11.38 4.57 12.38
CA ILE A 276 -10.64 5.81 12.62
C ILE A 276 -11.57 6.98 12.91
N MET A 277 -12.65 7.16 12.15
CA MET A 277 -13.65 8.20 12.38
C MET A 277 -14.23 8.10 13.80
N THR A 278 -14.52 6.88 14.26
CA THR A 278 -15.06 6.66 15.62
C THR A 278 -14.10 7.18 16.68
N ASP A 279 -12.81 6.87 16.57
CA ASP A 279 -11.79 7.33 17.51
C ASP A 279 -11.60 8.84 17.43
N LEU A 280 -11.48 9.40 16.21
CA LEU A 280 -11.31 10.85 16.00
C LEU A 280 -12.49 11.67 16.53
N MET A 281 -13.70 11.18 16.36
CA MET A 281 -14.91 11.83 16.89
C MET A 281 -14.99 11.77 18.42
N ALA A 282 -14.51 10.69 19.04
CA ALA A 282 -14.55 10.50 20.48
C ALA A 282 -13.45 11.26 21.22
N THR A 283 -12.22 11.23 20.71
CA THR A 283 -11.02 11.70 21.45
C THR A 283 -10.16 12.70 20.65
N GLY A 284 -10.43 12.88 19.36
CA GLY A 284 -9.58 13.67 18.44
C GLY A 284 -8.30 12.95 18.02
N LYS A 285 -8.04 11.74 18.50
CA LYS A 285 -6.83 10.94 18.23
C LYS A 285 -7.18 9.49 17.99
N VAL A 286 -6.35 8.78 17.22
CA VAL A 286 -6.47 7.34 16.99
C VAL A 286 -5.55 6.60 17.95
N THR A 287 -6.15 5.73 18.78
CA THR A 287 -5.41 4.85 19.68
C THR A 287 -5.11 3.53 18.98
N ARG A 288 -3.83 3.18 18.84
CA ARG A 288 -3.40 1.95 18.18
C ARG A 288 -2.78 0.99 19.14
N SER A 289 -3.15 -0.26 18.99
CA SER A 289 -2.45 -1.36 19.67
C SER A 289 -1.16 -1.72 18.97
N TRP A 290 -0.25 -2.26 19.74
CA TRP A 290 0.97 -2.87 19.27
C TRP A 290 1.24 -4.20 19.98
N ILE A 291 2.07 -5.02 19.35
CA ILE A 291 2.46 -6.32 19.90
C ILE A 291 3.94 -6.34 20.32
N GLY A 292 4.77 -5.50 19.71
CA GLY A 292 6.20 -5.37 20.02
C GLY A 292 7.07 -6.42 19.34
N VAL A 293 6.88 -6.60 18.04
CA VAL A 293 7.71 -7.45 17.18
C VAL A 293 8.14 -6.69 15.93
N SER A 294 9.33 -7.02 15.41
CA SER A 294 9.67 -6.78 14.01
C SER A 294 9.30 -8.02 13.22
N ILE A 295 8.64 -7.85 12.09
CA ILE A 295 8.14 -8.94 11.24
C ILE A 295 8.49 -8.70 9.78
N GLN A 296 8.55 -9.78 9.01
CA GLN A 296 8.88 -9.78 7.60
C GLN A 296 8.00 -10.79 6.85
N ASP A 297 7.65 -10.49 5.59
CA ASP A 297 6.99 -11.43 4.70
C ASP A 297 7.92 -12.60 4.37
N VAL A 298 7.35 -13.80 4.26
CA VAL A 298 8.12 -15.00 3.90
C VAL A 298 8.29 -15.05 2.39
N SER A 299 9.46 -14.65 1.89
CA SER A 299 9.81 -14.81 0.46
C SER A 299 10.07 -16.28 0.11
N PRO A 300 9.98 -16.68 -1.19
CA PRO A 300 10.32 -18.04 -1.61
C PRO A 300 11.73 -18.49 -1.20
N ASP A 301 12.70 -17.58 -1.26
CA ASP A 301 14.08 -17.88 -0.86
C ASP A 301 14.19 -18.08 0.65
N LEU A 302 13.50 -17.21 1.43
CA LEU A 302 13.45 -17.36 2.87
C LEU A 302 12.75 -18.65 3.28
N ALA A 303 11.65 -19.03 2.61
CA ALA A 303 10.96 -20.29 2.84
C ALA A 303 11.88 -21.49 2.61
N ARG A 304 12.65 -21.49 1.49
CA ARG A 304 13.64 -22.54 1.20
C ARG A 304 14.73 -22.61 2.28
N GLY A 305 15.30 -21.46 2.64
CA GLY A 305 16.36 -21.39 3.63
C GLY A 305 15.90 -21.78 5.05
N LEU A 306 14.65 -21.47 5.42
CA LEU A 306 14.04 -21.88 6.67
C LEU A 306 13.39 -23.27 6.63
N LYS A 307 13.44 -23.97 5.47
CA LYS A 307 12.85 -25.30 5.23
C LYS A 307 11.34 -25.32 5.53
N LEU A 308 10.62 -24.29 5.05
CA LEU A 308 9.17 -24.19 5.13
C LEU A 308 8.52 -24.82 3.89
N ASP A 309 7.33 -25.40 4.06
CA ASP A 309 6.58 -26.05 2.96
C ASP A 309 6.02 -25.02 1.97
N ASN A 310 5.77 -23.78 2.42
CA ASN A 310 5.18 -22.70 1.63
C ASN A 310 5.63 -21.32 2.16
N THR A 311 5.09 -20.26 1.60
CA THR A 311 5.36 -18.87 1.98
C THR A 311 4.28 -18.27 2.87
N ASP A 312 3.41 -19.10 3.47
CA ASP A 312 2.31 -18.61 4.31
C ASP A 312 2.82 -18.02 5.63
N GLY A 313 2.23 -16.90 6.02
CA GLY A 313 2.52 -16.27 7.30
C GLY A 313 3.58 -15.18 7.23
N VAL A 314 3.90 -14.66 8.40
CA VAL A 314 4.93 -13.62 8.59
C VAL A 314 5.95 -14.09 9.62
N VAL A 315 7.25 -13.90 9.31
CA VAL A 315 8.32 -14.32 10.22
C VAL A 315 8.63 -13.22 11.22
N VAL A 316 8.80 -13.59 12.48
CA VAL A 316 9.24 -12.71 13.56
C VAL A 316 10.77 -12.60 13.52
N SER A 317 11.29 -11.43 13.15
CA SER A 317 12.72 -11.15 13.08
C SER A 317 13.28 -10.58 14.39
N GLU A 318 12.41 -9.97 15.23
CA GLU A 318 12.79 -9.47 16.54
C GLU A 318 11.60 -9.40 17.49
N VAL A 319 11.83 -9.66 18.77
CA VAL A 319 10.86 -9.45 19.85
C VAL A 319 11.39 -8.38 20.79
N VAL A 320 10.67 -7.27 20.88
CA VAL A 320 11.03 -6.15 21.76
C VAL A 320 10.97 -6.60 23.22
N ARG A 321 12.00 -6.32 24.00
CA ARG A 321 12.05 -6.65 25.43
C ARG A 321 10.89 -5.98 26.18
N ASN A 322 10.28 -6.69 27.12
CA ASN A 322 9.16 -6.20 27.94
C ASN A 322 7.91 -5.79 27.11
N SER A 323 7.79 -6.26 25.87
CA SER A 323 6.62 -6.04 25.03
C SER A 323 5.51 -7.06 25.31
N PRO A 324 4.27 -6.83 24.82
CA PRO A 324 3.22 -7.83 24.79
C PRO A 324 3.64 -9.17 24.20
N ALA A 325 4.39 -9.14 23.08
CA ALA A 325 4.93 -10.33 22.42
C ALA A 325 5.90 -11.11 23.33
N SER A 326 6.83 -10.40 23.96
CA SER A 326 7.79 -11.01 24.90
C SER A 326 7.09 -11.69 26.07
N ARG A 327 6.09 -11.03 26.66
CA ARG A 327 5.28 -11.61 27.76
C ARG A 327 4.37 -12.74 27.30
N GLY A 328 3.90 -12.70 26.05
CA GLY A 328 3.09 -13.76 25.43
C GLY A 328 3.91 -14.97 24.98
N GLY A 329 5.26 -14.91 25.08
CA GLY A 329 6.14 -16.02 24.73
C GLY A 329 6.44 -16.16 23.24
N LEU A 330 6.25 -15.10 22.44
CA LEU A 330 6.76 -15.05 21.06
C LEU A 330 8.29 -15.03 21.05
N GLN A 331 8.88 -15.61 20.02
CA GLN A 331 10.33 -15.74 19.86
C GLN A 331 10.77 -15.32 18.45
N GLU A 332 12.04 -14.93 18.35
CA GLU A 332 12.68 -14.73 17.03
C GLU A 332 12.66 -16.05 16.25
N GLY A 333 12.27 -16.00 14.98
CA GLY A 333 12.13 -17.18 14.11
C GLY A 333 10.74 -17.82 14.10
N ASP A 334 9.80 -17.37 14.93
CA ASP A 334 8.40 -17.80 14.83
C ASP A 334 7.80 -17.36 13.48
N ILE A 335 7.02 -18.23 12.86
CA ILE A 335 6.22 -17.88 11.67
C ILE A 335 4.78 -17.76 12.13
N ILE A 336 4.26 -16.54 12.21
CA ILE A 336 2.86 -16.30 12.56
C ILE A 336 1.98 -16.63 11.36
N LEU A 337 1.13 -17.64 11.51
CA LEU A 337 0.25 -18.15 10.44
C LEU A 337 -1.13 -17.48 10.48
N SER A 338 -1.64 -17.17 11.67
CA SER A 338 -2.95 -16.52 11.81
C SER A 338 -3.08 -15.77 13.13
N MET A 339 -4.01 -14.82 13.15
CA MET A 339 -4.47 -14.09 14.34
C MET A 339 -5.98 -14.25 14.46
N ASP A 340 -6.46 -14.80 15.57
CA ASP A 340 -7.88 -15.09 15.85
C ASP A 340 -8.56 -15.88 14.71
N GLY A 341 -7.84 -16.89 14.18
CA GLY A 341 -8.29 -17.75 13.09
C GLY A 341 -8.23 -17.13 11.69
N LYS A 342 -7.88 -15.84 11.55
CA LYS A 342 -7.72 -15.17 10.25
C LYS A 342 -6.26 -15.28 9.79
N PRO A 343 -5.97 -15.73 8.57
CA PRO A 343 -4.60 -15.86 8.05
C PRO A 343 -3.80 -14.55 8.15
N ALA A 344 -2.50 -14.66 8.42
CA ALA A 344 -1.54 -13.56 8.36
C ALA A 344 -0.85 -13.58 6.99
N GLU A 345 -1.56 -13.14 5.95
CA GLU A 345 -1.10 -13.25 4.55
C GLU A 345 0.07 -12.31 4.22
N SER A 346 0.20 -11.22 4.97
CA SER A 346 1.30 -10.26 4.82
C SER A 346 1.55 -9.48 6.10
N VAL A 347 2.75 -8.88 6.18
CA VAL A 347 3.14 -7.94 7.25
C VAL A 347 2.13 -6.80 7.38
N ALA A 348 1.71 -6.22 6.28
CA ALA A 348 0.78 -5.09 6.28
C ALA A 348 -0.59 -5.48 6.85
N GLN A 349 -1.17 -6.60 6.40
CA GLN A 349 -2.44 -7.10 6.93
C GLN A 349 -2.35 -7.45 8.42
N PHE A 350 -1.29 -8.14 8.82
CA PHE A 350 -1.09 -8.48 10.23
C PHE A 350 -0.94 -7.22 11.08
N ARG A 351 -0.10 -6.26 10.67
CA ARG A 351 0.10 -4.97 11.36
C ARG A 351 -1.21 -4.17 11.48
N ASN A 352 -1.99 -4.08 10.39
CA ASN A 352 -3.27 -3.38 10.39
C ASN A 352 -4.26 -4.05 11.35
N ARG A 353 -4.32 -5.39 11.37
CA ARG A 353 -5.19 -6.13 12.29
C ARG A 353 -4.81 -5.91 13.76
N VAL A 354 -3.53 -5.97 14.08
CA VAL A 354 -3.04 -5.65 15.44
C VAL A 354 -3.40 -4.21 15.81
N SER A 355 -3.18 -3.24 14.92
CA SER A 355 -3.43 -1.82 15.19
C SER A 355 -4.91 -1.49 15.41
N ARG A 356 -5.84 -2.22 14.76
CA ARG A 356 -7.29 -2.04 14.89
C ARG A 356 -7.89 -2.75 16.13
N THR A 357 -7.19 -3.73 16.70
CA THR A 357 -7.62 -4.40 17.93
C THR A 357 -7.43 -3.43 19.11
N LYS A 358 -8.40 -3.34 20.03
CA LYS A 358 -8.32 -2.39 21.14
C LYS A 358 -7.20 -2.74 22.11
N PRO A 359 -6.49 -1.74 22.68
CA PRO A 359 -5.53 -2.00 23.75
C PRO A 359 -6.19 -2.71 24.93
N GLY A 360 -5.48 -3.70 25.46
CA GLY A 360 -5.97 -4.56 26.56
C GLY A 360 -6.67 -5.83 26.11
N GLU A 361 -7.08 -5.95 24.84
CA GLU A 361 -7.66 -7.18 24.30
C GLU A 361 -6.59 -8.28 24.15
N ARG A 362 -7.03 -9.54 24.26
CA ARG A 362 -6.18 -10.71 24.01
C ARG A 362 -6.43 -11.23 22.62
N VAL A 363 -5.36 -11.47 21.87
CA VAL A 363 -5.38 -12.07 20.55
C VAL A 363 -4.71 -13.43 20.60
N ARG A 364 -5.25 -14.38 19.87
CA ARG A 364 -4.70 -15.72 19.71
C ARG A 364 -3.92 -15.85 18.43
N LEU A 365 -2.63 -16.13 18.54
CA LEU A 365 -1.75 -16.32 17.39
C LEU A 365 -1.49 -17.82 17.20
N SER A 366 -1.75 -18.32 15.99
CA SER A 366 -1.25 -19.62 15.56
C SER A 366 0.07 -19.40 14.85
N LEU A 367 1.09 -20.14 15.23
CA LEU A 367 2.45 -19.99 14.70
C LEU A 367 3.12 -21.35 14.45
N LEU A 368 4.15 -21.32 13.62
CA LEU A 368 5.07 -22.44 13.42
C LEU A 368 6.40 -22.11 14.11
N ARG A 369 6.83 -22.96 15.04
CA ARG A 369 8.11 -22.89 15.76
C ARG A 369 8.82 -24.22 15.66
N ASP A 370 10.06 -24.26 15.17
CA ASP A 370 10.87 -25.45 15.00
C ASP A 370 10.15 -26.62 14.28
N GLY A 371 9.33 -26.27 13.26
CA GLY A 371 8.54 -27.24 12.50
C GLY A 371 7.23 -27.68 13.17
N GLY A 372 6.97 -27.27 14.43
CA GLY A 372 5.75 -27.57 15.17
C GLY A 372 4.75 -26.42 15.22
N LYS A 373 3.45 -26.70 14.98
CA LYS A 373 2.38 -25.71 15.18
C LYS A 373 2.15 -25.45 16.66
N GLN A 374 2.11 -24.20 17.04
CA GLN A 374 1.86 -23.74 18.40
C GLN A 374 0.81 -22.62 18.41
N THR A 375 0.25 -22.38 19.57
CA THR A 375 -0.68 -21.27 19.80
C THR A 375 -0.20 -20.48 21.00
N VAL A 376 -0.16 -19.15 20.88
CA VAL A 376 0.16 -18.23 21.95
C VAL A 376 -0.93 -17.17 22.06
N ASP A 377 -1.31 -16.82 23.30
CA ASP A 377 -2.24 -15.72 23.56
C ASP A 377 -1.43 -14.49 23.99
N VAL A 378 -1.64 -13.36 23.30
CA VAL A 378 -0.93 -12.11 23.56
C VAL A 378 -1.97 -11.04 23.95
N ARG A 379 -1.74 -10.34 25.06
CA ARG A 379 -2.54 -9.17 25.43
C ARG A 379 -1.91 -7.93 24.81
N LEU A 380 -2.62 -7.30 23.88
CA LEU A 380 -2.14 -6.10 23.20
C LEU A 380 -2.11 -4.90 24.17
N GLU A 381 -1.21 -3.96 23.90
CA GLU A 381 -1.09 -2.71 24.65
C GLU A 381 -1.14 -1.52 23.69
N GLU A 382 -1.39 -0.33 24.22
CA GLU A 382 -1.29 0.88 23.44
C GLU A 382 0.15 1.08 22.93
N LYS A 383 0.28 1.46 21.68
CA LYS A 383 1.59 1.73 21.07
C LYS A 383 2.23 2.92 21.80
N PRO A 384 3.44 2.77 22.37
CA PRO A 384 4.16 3.91 22.95
C PRO A 384 4.35 5.01 21.90
N GLU A 385 4.19 6.27 22.31
CA GLU A 385 4.53 7.40 21.43
C GLU A 385 6.01 7.28 21.05
N ASP A 386 6.30 7.27 19.72
CA ASP A 386 7.67 7.17 19.23
C ASP A 386 8.46 8.39 19.73
N GLN A 387 9.37 8.20 20.67
CA GLN A 387 10.39 9.17 20.95
C GLN A 387 11.26 9.24 19.68
N VAL A 388 11.23 10.39 19.02
CA VAL A 388 11.98 10.65 17.79
C VAL A 388 13.47 10.52 18.11
N ALA A 389 14.07 9.37 17.83
CA ALA A 389 15.52 9.18 17.86
C ALA A 389 16.12 9.97 16.69
N GLY A 390 16.85 11.02 17.01
CA GLY A 390 17.49 11.92 16.05
C GLY A 390 18.45 11.13 15.12
N ARG A 391 18.22 11.27 13.80
CA ARG A 391 19.09 10.73 12.75
C ARG A 391 20.38 11.54 12.70
N SER A 392 21.50 10.91 13.05
CA SER A 392 22.84 11.45 12.78
C SER A 392 23.44 10.70 11.58
N ARG A 393 23.80 11.45 10.53
CA ARG A 393 24.58 10.93 9.39
C ARG A 393 26.04 11.18 9.66
N ASN A 394 26.89 10.15 9.60
CA ASN A 394 28.32 10.39 9.37
C ASN A 394 28.96 9.35 8.45
N ARG A 395 30.02 9.79 7.76
CA ARG A 395 30.68 9.16 6.61
C ARG A 395 31.83 8.24 7.00
N SER A 396 32.06 7.29 6.09
CA SER A 396 33.16 6.35 5.80
C SER A 396 34.55 6.55 6.46
N GLY A 397 35.12 5.42 6.87
CA GLY A 397 36.57 5.23 7.13
C GLY A 397 36.92 3.76 6.96
N ASP A 398 38.03 3.50 6.29
CA ASP A 398 38.49 2.18 5.84
C ASP A 398 39.00 1.32 6.99
N ALA A 399 38.57 0.05 7.05
CA ALA A 399 39.14 -1.01 7.89
C ALA A 399 39.32 -2.27 7.03
N GLU A 400 40.50 -2.91 7.15
CA GLU A 400 40.88 -4.11 6.39
C GLU A 400 39.93 -5.30 6.66
N PRO A 401 39.48 -6.03 5.61
CA PRO A 401 38.56 -7.14 5.74
C PRO A 401 39.28 -8.49 5.88
N ASP A 402 38.84 -9.29 6.84
CA ASP A 402 39.14 -10.73 6.88
C ASP A 402 38.10 -11.46 6.02
N GLY A 403 38.55 -12.05 4.91
CA GLY A 403 37.74 -12.59 3.86
C GLY A 403 36.81 -13.76 4.30
N GLY A 404 35.56 -13.65 4.04
CA GLY A 404 34.53 -14.69 4.26
C GLY A 404 34.15 -15.40 2.97
N GLY A 405 34.83 -16.47 2.62
CA GLY A 405 34.42 -17.52 1.69
C GLY A 405 33.50 -17.13 0.52
N ASN A 406 32.94 -18.10 -0.22
CA ASN A 406 32.09 -17.99 -1.43
C ASN A 406 30.82 -17.09 -1.32
N LEU A 407 30.57 -16.40 -0.22
CA LEU A 407 29.40 -15.54 -0.03
C LEU A 407 29.73 -14.06 -0.22
N GLY A 408 31.01 -13.70 -0.40
CA GLY A 408 31.44 -12.31 -0.62
C GLY A 408 31.29 -11.38 0.57
N LEU A 409 31.43 -11.90 1.81
CA LEU A 409 31.26 -11.14 3.05
C LEU A 409 32.56 -11.08 3.86
N GLY A 410 32.98 -9.87 4.27
CA GLY A 410 33.98 -9.66 5.30
C GLY A 410 33.32 -9.48 6.67
N PHE A 411 33.87 -10.11 7.70
CA PHE A 411 33.32 -10.10 9.06
C PHE A 411 34.34 -9.71 10.11
N SER A 412 33.89 -9.03 11.15
CA SER A 412 34.68 -8.80 12.36
C SER A 412 33.81 -8.89 13.61
N ASN A 413 34.41 -9.24 14.74
CA ASN A 413 33.75 -9.01 16.02
C ASN A 413 33.55 -7.51 16.26
N VAL A 414 32.47 -7.14 16.91
CA VAL A 414 32.22 -5.74 17.25
C VAL A 414 33.29 -5.25 18.19
N THR A 415 34.10 -4.29 17.74
CA THR A 415 35.12 -3.60 18.56
C THR A 415 34.67 -2.15 18.78
N PRO A 416 35.19 -1.46 19.81
CA PRO A 416 34.88 -0.03 20.04
C PRO A 416 35.24 0.87 18.85
N ALA A 417 36.23 0.49 18.03
CA ALA A 417 36.60 1.21 16.83
C ALA A 417 35.56 1.03 15.72
N LEU A 418 35.17 -0.21 15.44
CA LEU A 418 34.11 -0.52 14.46
C LEU A 418 32.72 0.00 14.89
N ALA A 419 32.44 -0.06 16.21
CA ALA A 419 31.20 0.51 16.73
C ALA A 419 31.11 2.01 16.43
N ARG A 420 32.18 2.76 16.60
CA ARG A 420 32.27 4.19 16.24
C ARG A 420 32.21 4.41 14.73
N GLN A 421 32.92 3.60 13.96
CA GLN A 421 32.99 3.71 12.49
C GLN A 421 31.61 3.52 11.85
N PHE A 422 30.85 2.52 12.30
CA PHE A 422 29.53 2.18 11.77
C PHE A 422 28.37 2.75 12.60
N ASN A 423 28.68 3.61 13.60
CA ASN A 423 27.67 4.19 14.50
C ASN A 423 26.77 3.13 15.17
N LEU A 424 27.42 2.03 15.62
CA LEU A 424 26.74 0.94 16.31
C LEU A 424 26.60 1.26 17.80
N ASN A 425 25.50 0.79 18.42
CA ASN A 425 25.38 0.85 19.87
C ASN A 425 26.41 -0.06 20.54
N ASP A 426 27.05 0.38 21.63
CA ASP A 426 28.13 -0.33 22.35
C ASP A 426 27.73 -1.76 22.86
N ALA A 427 26.45 -2.08 22.88
CA ALA A 427 25.90 -3.37 23.30
C ALA A 427 25.41 -4.24 22.12
N ALA A 428 25.97 -4.08 20.92
CA ALA A 428 25.55 -4.85 19.76
C ALA A 428 26.01 -6.29 19.85
N ASP A 429 25.12 -7.21 20.25
CA ASP A 429 25.36 -8.66 20.21
C ASP A 429 25.40 -9.13 18.75
N GLY A 430 26.51 -9.71 18.30
CA GLY A 430 26.67 -10.28 16.96
C GLY A 430 28.00 -9.98 16.30
N VAL A 431 28.05 -10.18 15.00
CA VAL A 431 29.22 -10.02 14.13
C VAL A 431 28.97 -8.92 13.13
N VAL A 432 29.85 -7.91 13.06
CA VAL A 432 29.69 -6.80 12.10
C VAL A 432 30.21 -7.20 10.72
N VAL A 433 29.43 -6.87 9.68
CA VAL A 433 29.85 -6.94 8.28
C VAL A 433 30.78 -5.75 7.99
N THR A 434 32.02 -6.02 7.64
CA THR A 434 33.03 -4.99 7.36
C THR A 434 33.15 -4.68 5.87
N ASN A 435 32.90 -5.68 5.01
CA ASN A 435 32.93 -5.55 3.56
C ASN A 435 31.92 -6.45 2.88
N VAL A 436 31.44 -6.03 1.71
CA VAL A 436 30.60 -6.83 0.80
C VAL A 436 31.23 -6.76 -0.58
N GLU A 437 31.56 -7.91 -1.16
CA GLU A 437 32.15 -8.01 -2.50
C GLU A 437 31.11 -7.71 -3.57
N SER A 438 31.48 -6.91 -4.57
CA SER A 438 30.57 -6.58 -5.66
C SER A 438 30.27 -7.80 -6.54
N GLY A 439 29.01 -7.98 -6.93
CA GLY A 439 28.54 -9.15 -7.67
C GLY A 439 28.40 -10.42 -6.83
N SER A 440 28.52 -10.33 -5.50
CA SER A 440 28.37 -11.49 -4.61
C SER A 440 26.93 -11.76 -4.21
N ALA A 441 26.63 -12.98 -3.79
CA ALA A 441 25.32 -13.36 -3.21
C ALA A 441 24.91 -12.45 -2.04
N ALA A 442 25.88 -11.89 -1.31
CA ALA A 442 25.61 -10.95 -0.22
C ALA A 442 25.17 -9.57 -0.72
N GLU A 443 25.77 -9.05 -1.79
CA GLU A 443 25.33 -7.79 -2.41
C GLU A 443 23.95 -7.94 -3.03
N GLU A 444 23.70 -9.03 -3.78
CA GLU A 444 22.39 -9.32 -4.37
C GLU A 444 21.29 -9.43 -3.32
N ALA A 445 21.60 -10.05 -2.17
CA ALA A 445 20.69 -10.15 -1.03
C ALA A 445 20.55 -8.83 -0.25
N GLY A 446 21.28 -7.78 -0.61
CA GLY A 446 21.18 -6.45 -0.03
C GLY A 446 21.86 -6.29 1.34
N VAL A 447 22.84 -7.16 1.69
CA VAL A 447 23.70 -6.99 2.86
C VAL A 447 24.60 -5.78 2.63
N ARG A 448 24.92 -5.05 3.70
CA ARG A 448 25.76 -3.83 3.63
C ARG A 448 26.81 -3.82 4.72
N PRO A 449 27.94 -3.16 4.49
CA PRO A 449 28.89 -2.85 5.56
C PRO A 449 28.19 -2.09 6.70
N GLY A 450 28.49 -2.48 7.94
CA GLY A 450 27.82 -1.98 9.15
C GLY A 450 26.61 -2.80 9.61
N ASP A 451 26.14 -3.76 8.82
CA ASP A 451 25.14 -4.73 9.27
C ASP A 451 25.70 -5.63 10.36
N ILE A 452 24.88 -6.01 11.35
CA ILE A 452 25.26 -6.92 12.43
C ILE A 452 24.55 -8.24 12.21
N VAL A 453 25.32 -9.31 11.95
CA VAL A 453 24.78 -10.66 11.87
C VAL A 453 24.59 -11.20 13.28
N ARG A 454 23.35 -11.49 13.66
CA ARG A 454 22.93 -12.01 14.98
C ARG A 454 22.62 -13.50 14.96
N GLY A 455 22.40 -14.06 13.77
CA GLY A 455 22.06 -15.47 13.63
C GLY A 455 22.29 -16.00 12.24
N VAL A 456 22.51 -17.30 12.14
CA VAL A 456 22.64 -18.10 10.92
C VAL A 456 21.71 -19.30 11.02
N ASN A 457 20.81 -19.51 10.04
CA ASN A 457 19.92 -20.66 9.99
C ASN A 457 19.22 -20.94 11.34
N ARG A 458 18.60 -19.87 11.93
CA ARG A 458 17.93 -19.86 13.24
C ARG A 458 18.85 -20.04 14.47
N LYS A 459 20.16 -20.18 14.31
CA LYS A 459 21.11 -20.25 15.42
C LYS A 459 21.72 -18.89 15.69
N LYS A 460 21.70 -18.45 16.94
CA LYS A 460 22.33 -17.20 17.35
C LYS A 460 23.85 -17.32 17.22
N VAL A 461 24.49 -16.24 16.80
CA VAL A 461 25.93 -16.10 16.70
C VAL A 461 26.38 -14.83 17.41
N ALA A 462 27.39 -14.94 18.25
CA ALA A 462 27.96 -13.83 19.01
C ALA A 462 29.41 -13.52 18.61
N SER A 463 30.06 -14.38 17.79
CA SER A 463 31.45 -14.24 17.38
C SER A 463 31.68 -14.68 15.95
N VAL A 464 32.75 -14.15 15.32
CA VAL A 464 33.19 -14.57 13.97
C VAL A 464 33.47 -16.08 13.91
N THR A 465 33.99 -16.66 15.00
CA THR A 465 34.28 -18.10 15.07
C THR A 465 32.98 -18.92 14.99
N GLU A 466 31.94 -18.53 15.74
CA GLU A 466 30.63 -19.18 15.70
C GLU A 466 29.99 -19.02 14.32
N LEU A 467 30.02 -17.79 13.77
CA LEU A 467 29.50 -17.48 12.45
C LEU A 467 30.11 -18.38 11.37
N LYS A 468 31.48 -18.43 11.31
CA LYS A 468 32.22 -19.29 10.36
C LYS A 468 31.91 -20.79 10.56
N SER A 469 31.69 -21.22 11.78
CA SER A 469 31.33 -22.62 12.09
C SER A 469 29.94 -22.96 11.56
N GLU A 470 28.91 -22.08 11.76
CA GLU A 470 27.56 -22.32 11.27
C GLU A 470 27.48 -22.19 9.73
N LEU A 471 28.21 -21.26 9.12
CA LEU A 471 28.29 -21.16 7.65
C LEU A 471 28.89 -22.44 7.02
N LYS A 472 29.94 -23.01 7.62
CA LYS A 472 30.50 -24.29 7.16
C LYS A 472 29.54 -25.47 7.26
N ARG A 473 28.66 -25.48 8.26
CA ARG A 473 27.64 -26.53 8.45
C ARG A 473 26.52 -26.46 7.41
N SER A 474 26.27 -25.28 6.86
CA SER A 474 25.19 -25.07 5.88
C SER A 474 25.45 -25.72 4.50
N GLY A 475 26.68 -26.18 4.24
CA GLY A 475 27.05 -26.71 2.92
C GLY A 475 27.22 -25.60 1.86
N SER A 476 28.07 -25.86 0.85
CA SER A 476 28.43 -24.84 -0.16
C SER A 476 27.33 -24.55 -1.21
N LYS A 477 26.23 -25.31 -1.22
CA LYS A 477 25.14 -25.21 -2.22
C LYS A 477 23.78 -24.93 -1.60
N GLU A 478 23.64 -24.96 -0.29
CA GLU A 478 22.35 -24.66 0.36
C GLU A 478 22.20 -23.15 0.61
N PRO A 479 20.98 -22.58 0.49
CA PRO A 479 20.72 -21.21 0.88
C PRO A 479 21.06 -21.00 2.36
N VAL A 480 21.73 -19.91 2.67
CA VAL A 480 22.07 -19.51 4.04
C VAL A 480 21.18 -18.36 4.47
N VAL A 481 20.46 -18.53 5.56
CA VAL A 481 19.61 -17.47 6.13
C VAL A 481 20.37 -16.77 7.25
N LEU A 482 20.61 -15.46 7.08
CA LEU A 482 21.20 -14.61 8.10
C LEU A 482 20.09 -13.80 8.79
N LEU A 483 20.09 -13.74 10.12
CA LEU A 483 19.38 -12.72 10.87
C LEU A 483 20.29 -11.52 11.03
N VAL A 484 19.95 -10.42 10.38
CA VAL A 484 20.73 -9.21 10.30
C VAL A 484 20.04 -8.08 11.05
N ARG A 485 20.82 -7.28 11.79
CA ARG A 485 20.38 -6.02 12.36
C ARG A 485 21.07 -4.87 11.63
N ARG A 486 20.27 -3.93 11.12
CA ARG A 486 20.72 -2.68 10.52
C ARG A 486 20.08 -1.52 11.28
N GLU A 487 20.87 -0.67 11.90
CA GLU A 487 20.37 0.36 12.82
C GLU A 487 19.48 -0.26 13.93
N ASP A 488 18.19 0.10 13.96
CA ASP A 488 17.21 -0.40 14.94
C ASP A 488 16.25 -1.46 14.37
N ARG A 489 16.57 -2.05 13.19
CA ARG A 489 15.71 -3.03 12.53
C ARG A 489 16.40 -4.35 12.34
N SER A 490 15.76 -5.43 12.77
CA SER A 490 16.19 -6.81 12.49
C SER A 490 15.36 -7.42 11.36
N PHE A 491 16.04 -8.10 10.43
CA PHE A 491 15.42 -8.77 9.29
C PHE A 491 16.24 -9.98 8.84
N TYR A 492 15.56 -10.91 8.16
CA TYR A 492 16.22 -12.07 7.57
C TYR A 492 16.68 -11.76 6.14
N VAL A 493 17.87 -12.22 5.81
CA VAL A 493 18.46 -12.17 4.48
C VAL A 493 18.83 -13.59 4.07
N THR A 494 18.48 -13.98 2.85
CA THR A 494 18.85 -15.29 2.32
C THR A 494 19.95 -15.11 1.29
N LEU A 495 21.09 -15.71 1.56
CA LEU A 495 22.22 -15.80 0.63
C LEU A 495 22.08 -17.10 -0.16
N THR A 496 21.88 -16.99 -1.46
CA THR A 496 21.88 -18.16 -2.36
C THR A 496 23.23 -18.23 -3.04
N PRO A 497 24.06 -19.26 -2.77
CA PRO A 497 25.34 -19.40 -3.44
C PRO A 497 25.13 -19.53 -4.95
N ASP A 498 25.98 -18.89 -5.75
CA ASP A 498 26.00 -19.07 -7.19
C ASP A 498 26.15 -20.54 -7.57
N SER A 499 25.35 -21.02 -8.53
CA SER A 499 25.30 -22.41 -9.01
C SER A 499 26.52 -22.83 -9.81
#